data_b264e01f62ded57f053d971f01953cc6
#
_entry.id   b264e01f62ded57f053d971f01953cc6
#
_cell.length_a   1.000
_cell.length_b   1.000
_cell.length_c   1.000
_cell.angle_alpha   90.00
_cell.angle_beta   90.00
_cell.angle_gamma   90.00
#
_symmetry.space_group_name_H-M   'P 1'
#
loop_
_entity.id
_entity.type
_entity.pdbx_description
1 polymer ?
#
loop_
_entity_poly.entity_id
_entity_poly.type
_entity_poly.pdbx_seq_one_letter_code
_entity_poly.pdbx_strand_id
1 'polypeptide(L)'
;QWLRKVFEDPVFQRTMGSAELHYRLGEKIAESEKRLGLGGATILAAAYAAGVPIYVASPGDSSIGLVVAERALVGKTIVFDISRDVNETAAIVHHSKQKGKSGAVSIGGGAPKNFLLQTGPQLEDILGLEEMPHDYFIQFTDARPDTGGLSGATPSEAVSWGKIDPDALRHAVTAYVDATIAIPLLTSYLMERGGEREAKRLYDRLPSMVHHLQAEFIAHEKQIGNLPPDYEPESL
;
A
#
# COMPACT_ATOMS: atom_id res chain seq x y z
N GLN A 1 -15.22 20.07 7.26
CA GLN A 1 -14.58 21.33 7.70
C GLN A 1 -13.17 21.13 8.27
N TRP A 2 -12.93 20.12 9.13
CA TRP A 2 -11.63 19.91 9.75
C TRP A 2 -10.52 19.65 8.69
N LEU A 3 -10.74 18.75 7.74
CA LEU A 3 -9.77 18.41 6.69
C LEU A 3 -9.41 19.61 5.80
N ARG A 4 -10.38 20.44 5.45
CA ARG A 4 -10.12 21.71 4.71
C ARG A 4 -9.16 22.61 5.47
N LYS A 5 -9.34 22.72 6.80
CA LYS A 5 -8.45 23.52 7.65
C LYS A 5 -7.06 22.92 7.77
N VAL A 6 -6.96 21.60 7.87
CA VAL A 6 -5.66 20.90 7.89
C VAL A 6 -4.88 21.13 6.58
N PHE A 7 -5.57 21.10 5.46
CA PHE A 7 -4.96 21.35 4.15
C PHE A 7 -4.59 22.83 3.88
N GLU A 8 -4.80 23.73 4.81
CA GLU A 8 -4.18 25.07 4.78
C GLU A 8 -2.71 25.04 5.22
N ASP A 9 -2.28 24.01 5.96
CA ASP A 9 -0.89 23.88 6.42
C ASP A 9 0.06 23.77 5.22
N PRO A 10 1.13 24.60 5.15
CA PRO A 10 2.10 24.58 4.05
C PRO A 10 2.75 23.21 3.79
N VAL A 11 2.81 22.34 4.80
CA VAL A 11 3.40 21.01 4.66
C VAL A 11 2.69 20.14 3.62
N PHE A 12 1.42 20.43 3.33
CA PHE A 12 0.65 19.74 2.30
C PHE A 12 0.71 20.40 0.92
N GLN A 13 1.24 21.63 0.80
CA GLN A 13 1.20 22.41 -0.45
C GLN A 13 2.32 21.99 -1.41
N ARG A 14 2.32 20.73 -1.84
CA ARG A 14 3.30 20.18 -2.78
C ARG A 14 2.84 18.84 -3.37
N THR A 15 3.56 18.34 -4.35
CA THR A 15 3.43 16.98 -4.85
C THR A 15 3.94 16.00 -3.81
N MET A 16 3.15 14.94 -3.53
CA MET A 16 3.50 13.86 -2.60
C MET A 16 2.74 12.58 -2.92
N GLY A 17 3.31 11.43 -2.61
CA GLY A 17 2.59 10.16 -2.65
C GLY A 17 1.46 10.11 -1.61
N SER A 18 0.49 9.23 -1.84
CA SER A 18 -0.63 9.07 -0.91
C SER A 18 -0.18 8.56 0.46
N ALA A 19 0.88 7.75 0.53
CA ALA A 19 1.45 7.31 1.80
C ALA A 19 1.95 8.47 2.65
N GLU A 20 2.64 9.42 2.05
CA GLU A 20 3.11 10.61 2.76
C GLU A 20 1.94 11.49 3.23
N LEU A 21 0.95 11.71 2.37
CA LEU A 21 -0.24 12.49 2.73
C LEU A 21 -0.97 11.85 3.91
N HIS A 22 -1.20 10.54 3.87
CA HIS A 22 -1.87 9.83 4.96
C HIS A 22 -1.04 9.80 6.26
N TYR A 23 0.29 9.70 6.15
CA TYR A 23 1.17 9.73 7.31
C TYR A 23 1.09 11.08 8.04
N ARG A 24 1.15 12.20 7.28
CA ARG A 24 0.99 13.55 7.83
C ARG A 24 -0.39 13.81 8.39
N LEU A 25 -1.43 13.31 7.73
CA LEU A 25 -2.79 13.35 8.29
C LEU A 25 -2.91 12.55 9.59
N GLY A 26 -2.28 11.38 9.64
CA GLY A 26 -2.22 10.53 10.83
C GLY A 26 -1.58 11.25 12.02
N GLU A 27 -0.49 11.99 11.79
CA GLU A 27 0.14 12.85 12.78
C GLU A 27 -0.84 13.90 13.35
N LYS A 28 -1.49 14.66 12.46
CA LYS A 28 -2.47 15.69 12.86
C LYS A 28 -3.68 15.12 13.61
N ILE A 29 -4.10 13.92 13.24
CA ILE A 29 -5.19 13.21 13.91
C ILE A 29 -4.72 12.72 15.28
N ALA A 30 -3.53 12.13 15.39
CA ALA A 30 -2.97 11.66 16.67
C ALA A 30 -2.82 12.81 17.68
N GLU A 31 -2.36 13.98 17.23
CA GLU A 31 -2.34 15.20 18.06
C GLU A 31 -3.73 15.60 18.54
N SER A 32 -4.73 15.48 17.67
CA SER A 32 -6.12 15.82 17.99
C SER A 32 -6.73 14.81 18.97
N GLU A 33 -6.49 13.52 18.77
CA GLU A 33 -6.90 12.45 19.67
C GLU A 33 -6.32 12.63 21.07
N LYS A 34 -5.01 12.92 21.15
CA LYS A 34 -4.33 13.20 22.42
C LYS A 34 -4.98 14.37 23.15
N ARG A 35 -5.30 15.46 22.44
CA ARG A 35 -5.94 16.64 23.02
C ARG A 35 -7.36 16.35 23.52
N LEU A 36 -8.08 15.42 22.88
CA LEU A 36 -9.44 15.01 23.23
C LEU A 36 -9.48 13.87 24.25
N GLY A 37 -8.32 13.34 24.70
CA GLY A 37 -8.26 12.19 25.60
C GLY A 37 -8.66 10.87 24.94
N LEU A 38 -8.62 10.81 23.60
CA LEU A 38 -8.89 9.60 22.81
C LEU A 38 -7.53 8.95 22.47
N GLY A 39 -7.37 7.67 22.75
CA GLY A 39 -6.15 6.93 22.43
C GLY A 39 -6.36 5.96 21.28
N GLY A 40 -5.70 6.18 20.14
CA GLY A 40 -5.68 5.23 19.03
C GLY A 40 -7.04 4.92 18.41
N ALA A 41 -7.95 5.90 18.39
CA ALA A 41 -9.34 5.72 17.95
C ALA A 41 -9.50 5.63 16.43
N THR A 42 -8.50 6.08 15.66
CA THR A 42 -8.57 6.11 14.19
C THR A 42 -7.46 5.29 13.54
N ILE A 43 -7.77 4.75 12.34
CA ILE A 43 -6.81 3.97 11.53
C ILE A 43 -5.59 4.80 11.16
N LEU A 44 -5.76 6.07 10.77
CA LEU A 44 -4.66 6.92 10.35
C LEU A 44 -3.70 7.24 11.51
N ALA A 45 -4.23 7.54 12.71
CA ALA A 45 -3.39 7.77 13.89
C ALA A 45 -2.65 6.50 14.32
N ALA A 46 -3.31 5.34 14.28
CA ALA A 46 -2.68 4.06 14.60
C ALA A 46 -1.57 3.69 13.58
N ALA A 47 -1.82 3.91 12.29
CA ALA A 47 -0.82 3.67 11.24
C ALA A 47 0.38 4.61 11.37
N TYR A 48 0.16 5.90 11.67
CA TYR A 48 1.22 6.87 11.96
C TYR A 48 2.08 6.39 13.15
N ALA A 49 1.45 6.04 14.26
CA ALA A 49 2.16 5.56 15.45
C ALA A 49 3.00 4.31 15.18
N ALA A 50 2.49 3.38 14.36
CA ALA A 50 3.17 2.14 13.99
C ALA A 50 4.14 2.29 12.80
N GLY A 51 4.21 3.46 12.15
CA GLY A 51 5.01 3.68 10.94
C GLY A 51 4.56 2.79 9.78
N VAL A 52 3.25 2.59 9.61
CA VAL A 52 2.66 1.82 8.51
C VAL A 52 2.22 2.75 7.40
N PRO A 53 2.77 2.62 6.17
CA PRO A 53 2.32 3.44 5.05
C PRO A 53 0.91 3.03 4.60
N ILE A 54 0.07 4.00 4.26
CA ILE A 54 -1.28 3.79 3.74
C ILE A 54 -1.36 4.39 2.34
N TYR A 55 -1.59 3.54 1.35
CA TYR A 55 -1.79 3.92 -0.05
C TYR A 55 -3.25 3.94 -0.42
N VAL A 56 -3.60 4.77 -1.39
CA VAL A 56 -4.94 4.82 -1.97
C VAL A 56 -4.89 4.47 -3.46
N ALA A 57 -5.53 3.37 -3.83
CA ALA A 57 -5.52 2.86 -5.20
C ALA A 57 -6.26 3.77 -6.19
N SER A 58 -7.18 4.60 -5.72
CA SER A 58 -7.97 5.52 -6.52
C SER A 58 -8.15 6.85 -5.78
N PRO A 59 -7.15 7.75 -5.82
CA PRO A 59 -7.20 9.03 -5.09
C PRO A 59 -8.42 9.87 -5.43
N GLY A 60 -8.81 9.91 -6.70
CA GLY A 60 -9.96 10.69 -7.17
C GLY A 60 -11.32 10.17 -6.68
N ASP A 61 -11.40 8.90 -6.27
CA ASP A 61 -12.61 8.26 -5.73
C ASP A 61 -12.52 8.12 -4.19
N SER A 62 -11.97 9.11 -3.53
CA SER A 62 -11.84 9.15 -2.07
C SER A 62 -12.31 10.48 -1.51
N SER A 63 -12.90 10.46 -0.30
CA SER A 63 -13.32 11.69 0.37
C SER A 63 -12.16 12.68 0.59
N ILE A 64 -10.95 12.18 0.81
CA ILE A 64 -9.74 13.00 0.91
C ILE A 64 -9.43 13.63 -0.44
N GLY A 65 -9.44 12.84 -1.52
CA GLY A 65 -9.19 13.33 -2.88
C GLY A 65 -10.21 14.37 -3.34
N LEU A 66 -11.48 14.20 -3.00
CA LEU A 66 -12.50 15.20 -3.29
C LEU A 66 -12.22 16.54 -2.58
N VAL A 67 -11.73 16.52 -1.34
CA VAL A 67 -11.32 17.76 -0.65
C VAL A 67 -10.05 18.35 -1.25
N VAL A 68 -9.09 17.54 -1.67
CA VAL A 68 -7.90 18.01 -2.41
C VAL A 68 -8.33 18.72 -3.68
N ALA A 69 -9.21 18.12 -4.48
CA ALA A 69 -9.75 18.74 -5.70
C ALA A 69 -10.49 20.05 -5.41
N GLU A 70 -11.30 20.10 -4.36
CA GLU A 70 -11.98 21.33 -3.94
C GLU A 70 -10.98 22.41 -3.52
N ARG A 71 -9.91 22.06 -2.82
CA ARG A 71 -8.86 23.02 -2.45
C ARG A 71 -8.09 23.55 -3.66
N ALA A 72 -7.90 22.75 -4.70
CA ALA A 72 -7.27 23.21 -5.94
C ALA A 72 -8.06 24.35 -6.61
N LEU A 73 -9.39 24.37 -6.51
CA LEU A 73 -10.22 25.46 -7.03
C LEU A 73 -9.97 26.83 -6.35
N VAL A 74 -9.36 26.82 -5.17
CA VAL A 74 -8.96 28.04 -4.45
C VAL A 74 -7.44 28.22 -4.39
N GLY A 75 -6.72 27.61 -5.33
CA GLY A 75 -5.29 27.85 -5.55
C GLY A 75 -4.36 27.05 -4.63
N LYS A 76 -4.84 25.98 -3.96
CA LYS A 76 -3.97 25.08 -3.22
C LYS A 76 -3.27 24.11 -4.16
N THR A 77 -2.04 23.69 -3.81
CA THR A 77 -1.12 22.96 -4.70
C THR A 77 -0.82 21.54 -4.25
N ILE A 78 -1.77 20.89 -3.58
CA ILE A 78 -1.66 19.49 -3.19
C ILE A 78 -1.84 18.63 -4.43
N VAL A 79 -0.86 17.79 -4.76
CA VAL A 79 -0.90 16.90 -5.92
C VAL A 79 -0.50 15.49 -5.49
N PHE A 80 -1.28 14.48 -5.90
CA PHE A 80 -0.93 13.08 -5.70
C PHE A 80 0.10 12.62 -6.74
N ASP A 81 1.20 12.06 -6.28
CA ASP A 81 2.18 11.38 -7.10
C ASP A 81 1.88 9.87 -7.15
N ILE A 82 1.22 9.46 -8.21
CA ILE A 82 0.84 8.05 -8.41
C ILE A 82 2.07 7.20 -8.70
N SER A 83 3.06 7.72 -9.44
CA SER A 83 4.29 6.98 -9.75
C SER A 83 5.06 6.65 -8.49
N ARG A 84 5.11 7.59 -7.56
CA ARG A 84 5.71 7.37 -6.26
C ARG A 84 5.01 6.25 -5.48
N ASP A 85 3.68 6.25 -5.42
CA ASP A 85 2.91 5.21 -4.73
C ASP A 85 3.15 3.81 -5.31
N VAL A 86 3.22 3.70 -6.64
CA VAL A 86 3.51 2.44 -7.35
C VAL A 86 4.91 1.94 -7.01
N ASN A 87 5.92 2.81 -7.10
CA ASN A 87 7.31 2.42 -6.82
C ASN A 87 7.55 2.10 -5.34
N GLU A 88 6.94 2.84 -4.42
CA GLU A 88 7.04 2.57 -2.98
C GLU A 88 6.42 1.21 -2.61
N THR A 89 5.24 0.88 -3.17
CA THR A 89 4.61 -0.43 -2.91
C THR A 89 5.41 -1.59 -3.50
N ALA A 90 5.94 -1.44 -4.72
CA ALA A 90 6.85 -2.41 -5.32
C ALA A 90 8.13 -2.59 -4.48
N ALA A 91 8.73 -1.50 -4.01
CA ALA A 91 9.93 -1.54 -3.16
C ALA A 91 9.68 -2.25 -1.81
N ILE A 92 8.50 -2.08 -1.20
CA ILE A 92 8.12 -2.80 0.03
C ILE A 92 8.06 -4.31 -0.23
N VAL A 93 7.39 -4.74 -1.31
CA VAL A 93 7.24 -6.16 -1.64
C VAL A 93 8.60 -6.76 -1.97
N HIS A 94 9.35 -6.13 -2.86
CA HIS A 94 10.70 -6.55 -3.27
C HIS A 94 11.62 -6.74 -2.05
N HIS A 95 11.77 -5.72 -1.21
CA HIS A 95 12.57 -5.79 0.00
C HIS A 95 12.11 -6.88 0.98
N SER A 96 10.79 -7.06 1.12
CA SER A 96 10.23 -8.08 2.02
C SER A 96 10.54 -9.49 1.54
N LYS A 97 10.48 -9.73 0.24
CA LYS A 97 10.76 -11.03 -0.38
C LYS A 97 12.24 -11.38 -0.35
N GLN A 98 13.13 -10.43 -0.58
CA GLN A 98 14.57 -10.66 -0.43
C GLN A 98 14.99 -11.07 0.99
N LYS A 99 14.23 -10.66 2.03
CA LYS A 99 14.55 -10.94 3.43
C LYS A 99 13.70 -12.04 4.08
N GLY A 100 12.69 -12.53 3.38
CA GLY A 100 11.81 -13.53 3.94
C GLY A 100 10.56 -13.78 3.10
N LYS A 101 9.42 -13.88 3.76
CA LYS A 101 8.13 -14.16 3.15
C LYS A 101 7.20 -12.97 3.26
N SER A 102 6.28 -12.85 2.30
CA SER A 102 5.23 -11.85 2.28
C SER A 102 3.85 -12.49 2.33
N GLY A 103 2.89 -11.78 2.90
CA GLY A 103 1.49 -12.19 2.90
C GLY A 103 0.58 -11.01 2.63
N ALA A 104 -0.50 -11.26 1.88
CA ALA A 104 -1.52 -10.29 1.59
C ALA A 104 -2.84 -10.66 2.27
N VAL A 105 -3.50 -9.68 2.88
CA VAL A 105 -4.85 -9.84 3.43
C VAL A 105 -5.77 -8.88 2.69
N SER A 106 -6.72 -9.43 1.92
CA SER A 106 -7.73 -8.66 1.20
C SER A 106 -9.03 -8.63 2.00
N ILE A 107 -9.52 -7.44 2.27
CA ILE A 107 -10.73 -7.20 3.06
C ILE A 107 -11.72 -6.45 2.17
N GLY A 108 -12.53 -7.17 1.43
CA GLY A 108 -13.40 -6.60 0.40
C GLY A 108 -12.62 -5.84 -0.68
N GLY A 109 -13.31 -5.09 -1.53
CA GLY A 109 -12.73 -4.13 -2.46
C GLY A 109 -11.85 -4.71 -3.59
N GLY A 110 -12.16 -4.37 -4.83
CA GLY A 110 -11.40 -4.82 -6.00
C GLY A 110 -10.15 -3.99 -6.27
N ALA A 111 -10.28 -2.66 -6.26
CA ALA A 111 -9.19 -1.75 -6.58
C ALA A 111 -8.01 -1.85 -5.60
N PRO A 112 -8.19 -1.82 -4.27
CA PRO A 112 -7.08 -1.98 -3.34
C PRO A 112 -6.38 -3.33 -3.45
N LYS A 113 -7.15 -4.42 -3.62
CA LYS A 113 -6.60 -5.76 -3.85
C LYS A 113 -5.74 -5.79 -5.11
N ASN A 114 -6.27 -5.27 -6.22
CA ASN A 114 -5.53 -5.25 -7.48
C ASN A 114 -4.29 -4.37 -7.39
N PHE A 115 -4.36 -3.21 -6.75
CA PHE A 115 -3.21 -2.32 -6.56
C PHE A 115 -2.07 -3.03 -5.81
N LEU A 116 -2.39 -3.76 -4.72
CA LEU A 116 -1.40 -4.55 -3.99
C LEU A 116 -0.80 -5.67 -4.86
N LEU A 117 -1.64 -6.43 -5.55
CA LEU A 117 -1.20 -7.57 -6.36
C LEU A 117 -0.49 -7.13 -7.65
N GLN A 118 -0.65 -5.89 -8.09
CA GLN A 118 0.02 -5.34 -9.26
C GLN A 118 1.52 -5.10 -9.02
N THR A 119 1.99 -5.21 -7.79
CA THR A 119 3.42 -5.14 -7.46
C THR A 119 4.23 -6.27 -8.10
N GLY A 120 3.64 -7.46 -8.31
CA GLY A 120 4.28 -8.55 -9.04
C GLY A 120 4.57 -8.16 -10.50
N PRO A 121 3.54 -7.90 -11.33
CA PRO A 121 3.74 -7.41 -12.69
C PRO A 121 4.60 -6.14 -12.79
N GLN A 122 4.56 -5.24 -11.81
CA GLN A 122 5.47 -4.08 -11.78
C GLN A 122 6.94 -4.52 -11.70
N LEU A 123 7.26 -5.47 -10.82
CA LEU A 123 8.62 -5.93 -10.64
C LEU A 123 9.11 -6.75 -11.85
N GLU A 124 8.30 -7.70 -12.33
CA GLU A 124 8.67 -8.63 -13.40
C GLU A 124 8.53 -8.00 -14.79
N ASP A 125 7.30 -7.63 -15.18
CA ASP A 125 6.99 -7.23 -16.56
C ASP A 125 7.54 -5.84 -16.92
N ILE A 126 7.58 -4.92 -15.93
CA ILE A 126 7.92 -3.51 -16.17
C ILE A 126 9.36 -3.22 -15.80
N LEU A 127 9.83 -3.69 -14.64
CA LEU A 127 11.19 -3.42 -14.18
C LEU A 127 12.19 -4.52 -14.58
N GLY A 128 11.74 -5.65 -15.12
CA GLY A 128 12.61 -6.78 -15.53
C GLY A 128 13.36 -7.41 -14.37
N LEU A 129 12.86 -7.30 -13.16
CA LEU A 129 13.42 -7.90 -11.96
C LEU A 129 12.82 -9.29 -11.71
N GLU A 130 13.39 -10.04 -10.77
CA GLU A 130 12.88 -11.37 -10.44
C GLU A 130 11.43 -11.29 -9.93
N GLU A 131 10.57 -12.20 -10.43
CA GLU A 131 9.20 -12.37 -9.96
C GLU A 131 9.19 -12.69 -8.45
N MET A 132 8.38 -11.94 -7.71
CA MET A 132 8.28 -12.08 -6.26
C MET A 132 6.81 -12.11 -5.80
N PRO A 133 6.01 -13.14 -6.17
CA PRO A 133 4.62 -13.26 -5.77
C PRO A 133 4.49 -13.48 -4.26
N HIS A 134 3.32 -13.15 -3.69
CA HIS A 134 3.06 -13.33 -2.27
C HIS A 134 2.99 -14.81 -1.87
N ASP A 135 3.64 -15.17 -0.75
CA ASP A 135 3.68 -16.54 -0.21
C ASP A 135 2.37 -16.95 0.49
N TYR A 136 1.62 -15.98 1.01
CA TYR A 136 0.37 -16.19 1.73
C TYR A 136 -0.69 -15.20 1.26
N PHE A 137 -1.92 -15.69 1.11
CA PHE A 137 -3.04 -14.84 0.71
C PHE A 137 -4.31 -15.19 1.49
N ILE A 138 -4.91 -14.19 2.13
CA ILE A 138 -6.20 -14.34 2.81
C ILE A 138 -7.17 -13.31 2.22
N GLN A 139 -8.35 -13.76 1.82
CA GLN A 139 -9.39 -12.90 1.27
C GLN A 139 -10.70 -13.06 2.04
N PHE A 140 -11.25 -11.96 2.48
CA PHE A 140 -12.62 -11.85 2.98
C PHE A 140 -13.44 -11.07 1.97
N THR A 141 -14.51 -11.67 1.44
CA THR A 141 -15.37 -11.04 0.44
C THR A 141 -16.79 -11.65 0.47
N ASP A 142 -17.78 -10.83 0.23
CA ASP A 142 -19.15 -11.27 -0.04
C ASP A 142 -19.46 -11.32 -1.55
N ALA A 143 -18.52 -10.85 -2.38
CA ALA A 143 -18.67 -10.86 -3.83
C ALA A 143 -18.47 -12.27 -4.41
N ARG A 144 -19.39 -12.68 -5.26
CA ARG A 144 -19.34 -13.99 -5.93
C ARG A 144 -18.36 -13.97 -7.10
N PRO A 145 -17.58 -15.05 -7.31
CA PRO A 145 -16.64 -15.15 -8.43
C PRO A 145 -17.31 -15.01 -9.79
N ASP A 146 -18.52 -15.58 -9.94
CA ASP A 146 -19.28 -15.61 -11.18
C ASP A 146 -19.82 -14.25 -11.64
N THR A 147 -19.73 -13.21 -10.83
CA THR A 147 -20.08 -11.83 -11.23
C THR A 147 -19.00 -11.12 -12.04
N GLY A 148 -17.78 -11.69 -12.13
CA GLY A 148 -16.67 -11.15 -12.92
C GLY A 148 -16.01 -9.90 -12.35
N GLY A 149 -16.39 -9.43 -11.16
CA GLY A 149 -15.77 -8.27 -10.51
C GLY A 149 -14.46 -8.61 -9.80
N LEU A 150 -13.52 -7.67 -9.76
CA LEU A 150 -12.23 -7.84 -9.07
C LEU A 150 -12.38 -8.23 -7.59
N SER A 151 -13.43 -7.76 -6.90
CA SER A 151 -13.69 -8.11 -5.50
C SER A 151 -13.93 -9.60 -5.29
N GLY A 152 -14.56 -10.28 -6.25
CA GLY A 152 -14.84 -11.72 -6.22
C GLY A 152 -13.76 -12.59 -6.87
N ALA A 153 -12.77 -12.00 -7.54
CA ALA A 153 -11.71 -12.76 -8.18
C ALA A 153 -10.96 -13.63 -7.16
N THR A 154 -10.81 -14.90 -7.49
CA THR A 154 -10.24 -15.92 -6.60
C THR A 154 -8.70 -15.91 -6.62
N PRO A 155 -8.03 -16.50 -5.60
CA PRO A 155 -6.59 -16.73 -5.67
C PRO A 155 -6.15 -17.53 -6.90
N SER A 156 -6.94 -18.49 -7.36
CA SER A 156 -6.65 -19.27 -8.57
C SER A 156 -6.65 -18.42 -9.84
N GLU A 157 -7.54 -17.44 -9.94
CA GLU A 157 -7.51 -16.47 -11.03
C GLU A 157 -6.27 -15.57 -10.93
N ALA A 158 -5.89 -15.15 -9.72
CA ALA A 158 -4.69 -14.34 -9.50
C ALA A 158 -3.40 -15.09 -9.87
N VAL A 159 -3.35 -16.41 -9.74
CA VAL A 159 -2.27 -17.25 -10.27
C VAL A 159 -2.23 -17.19 -11.80
N SER A 160 -3.38 -17.27 -12.47
CA SER A 160 -3.42 -17.19 -13.94
C SER A 160 -2.95 -15.83 -14.48
N TRP A 161 -2.87 -14.82 -13.63
CA TRP A 161 -2.38 -13.47 -13.93
C TRP A 161 -0.93 -13.21 -13.46
N GLY A 162 -0.23 -14.25 -12.98
CA GLY A 162 1.14 -14.11 -12.45
C GLY A 162 1.25 -13.34 -11.12
N LYS A 163 0.16 -13.15 -10.38
CA LYS A 163 0.10 -12.33 -9.16
C LYS A 163 0.26 -13.12 -7.85
N ILE A 164 0.06 -14.42 -7.90
CA ILE A 164 0.21 -15.36 -6.78
C ILE A 164 0.95 -16.59 -7.28
N ASP A 165 1.94 -17.05 -6.52
CA ASP A 165 2.66 -18.26 -6.81
C ASP A 165 1.71 -19.47 -6.85
N PRO A 166 1.75 -20.34 -7.89
CA PRO A 166 0.98 -21.59 -7.93
C PRO A 166 1.15 -22.44 -6.67
N ASP A 167 2.35 -22.52 -6.12
CA ASP A 167 2.64 -23.25 -4.89
C ASP A 167 2.05 -22.58 -3.64
N ALA A 168 1.79 -21.28 -3.69
CA ALA A 168 1.16 -20.53 -2.61
C ALA A 168 -0.36 -20.74 -2.55
N LEU A 169 -0.99 -21.37 -3.55
CA LEU A 169 -2.44 -21.69 -3.49
C LEU A 169 -2.82 -22.52 -2.27
N ARG A 170 -1.95 -23.42 -1.82
CA ARG A 170 -2.16 -24.19 -0.58
C ARG A 170 -2.16 -23.32 0.69
N HIS A 171 -1.66 -22.10 0.60
CA HIS A 171 -1.62 -21.09 1.64
C HIS A 171 -2.55 -19.91 1.38
N ALA A 172 -3.42 -20.05 0.38
CA ALA A 172 -4.44 -19.07 0.05
C ALA A 172 -5.80 -19.49 0.62
N VAL A 173 -6.48 -18.58 1.28
CA VAL A 173 -7.80 -18.81 1.88
C VAL A 173 -8.75 -17.71 1.41
N THR A 174 -9.92 -18.11 0.89
CA THR A 174 -11.03 -17.20 0.63
C THR A 174 -12.18 -17.53 1.57
N ALA A 175 -12.60 -16.57 2.37
CA ALA A 175 -13.78 -16.65 3.21
C ALA A 175 -14.88 -15.76 2.63
N TYR A 176 -16.00 -16.37 2.26
CA TYR A 176 -17.19 -15.66 1.78
C TYR A 176 -18.00 -15.18 2.98
N VAL A 177 -17.65 -14.03 3.49
CA VAL A 177 -18.25 -13.44 4.69
C VAL A 177 -18.07 -11.92 4.66
N ASP A 178 -19.02 -11.22 5.24
CA ASP A 178 -18.91 -9.77 5.42
C ASP A 178 -17.75 -9.42 6.36
N ALA A 179 -16.98 -8.40 5.96
CA ALA A 179 -15.79 -7.95 6.69
C ALA A 179 -16.10 -7.47 8.11
N THR A 180 -17.30 -6.94 8.36
CA THR A 180 -17.73 -6.49 9.69
C THR A 180 -17.90 -7.62 10.69
N ILE A 181 -18.03 -8.86 10.20
CA ILE A 181 -18.05 -10.09 11.00
C ILE A 181 -16.64 -10.67 11.12
N ALA A 182 -15.95 -10.82 9.99
CA ALA A 182 -14.67 -11.52 9.92
C ALA A 182 -13.55 -10.78 10.65
N ILE A 183 -13.44 -9.46 10.46
CA ILE A 183 -12.32 -8.68 11.00
C ILE A 183 -12.30 -8.59 12.52
N PRO A 184 -13.42 -8.31 13.22
CA PRO A 184 -13.43 -8.37 14.68
C PRO A 184 -13.01 -9.73 15.24
N LEU A 185 -13.48 -10.84 14.63
CA LEU A 185 -13.13 -12.20 15.07
C LEU A 185 -11.65 -12.48 14.83
N LEU A 186 -11.13 -12.18 13.63
CA LEU A 186 -9.72 -12.35 13.32
C LEU A 186 -8.83 -11.50 14.23
N THR A 187 -9.19 -10.24 14.45
CA THR A 187 -8.42 -9.32 15.30
C THR A 187 -8.40 -9.81 16.74
N SER A 188 -9.56 -10.21 17.29
CA SER A 188 -9.63 -10.77 18.65
C SER A 188 -8.77 -12.03 18.81
N TYR A 189 -8.82 -12.94 17.83
CA TYR A 189 -7.97 -14.13 17.80
C TYR A 189 -6.47 -13.79 17.77
N LEU A 190 -6.09 -12.82 16.92
CA LEU A 190 -4.68 -12.39 16.79
C LEU A 190 -4.18 -11.70 18.06
N MET A 191 -5.02 -10.89 18.71
CA MET A 191 -4.68 -10.25 19.98
C MET A 191 -4.44 -11.28 21.10
N GLU A 192 -5.22 -12.36 21.12
CA GLU A 192 -5.08 -13.44 22.10
C GLU A 192 -3.88 -14.34 21.83
N ARG A 193 -3.60 -14.64 20.54
CA ARG A 193 -2.61 -15.64 20.13
C ARG A 193 -1.34 -15.07 19.53
N GLY A 194 -1.38 -13.87 19.02
CA GLY A 194 -0.33 -13.32 18.17
C GLY A 194 0.95 -12.92 18.89
N GLY A 195 0.91 -12.66 20.16
CA GLY A 195 2.03 -12.11 20.93
C GLY A 195 2.37 -10.67 20.52
N GLU A 196 3.08 -9.97 21.38
CA GLU A 196 3.60 -8.63 21.07
C GLU A 196 4.85 -8.74 20.20
N ARG A 197 4.94 -7.87 19.19
CA ARG A 197 6.14 -7.67 18.38
C ARG A 197 6.35 -6.19 18.12
N GLU A 198 7.59 -5.80 17.92
CA GLU A 198 7.91 -4.45 17.51
C GLU A 198 7.30 -4.13 16.12
N ALA A 199 6.82 -2.90 15.96
CA ALA A 199 6.34 -2.40 14.68
C ALA A 199 7.49 -2.38 13.66
N LYS A 200 7.25 -2.86 12.45
CA LYS A 200 8.28 -2.87 11.38
C LYS A 200 8.63 -1.48 10.89
N ARG A 201 7.80 -0.47 11.16
CA ARG A 201 7.98 0.92 10.78
C ARG A 201 8.39 1.09 9.31
N LEU A 202 7.59 0.49 8.42
CA LEU A 202 7.91 0.46 6.99
C LEU A 202 7.98 1.86 6.38
N TYR A 203 7.14 2.80 6.85
CA TYR A 203 7.14 4.17 6.37
C TYR A 203 8.51 4.84 6.54
N ASP A 204 9.14 4.66 7.70
CA ASP A 204 10.46 5.26 7.99
C ASP A 204 11.58 4.68 7.12
N ARG A 205 11.33 3.51 6.54
CA ARG A 205 12.28 2.77 5.71
C ARG A 205 12.03 2.93 4.20
N LEU A 206 10.93 3.56 3.80
CA LEU A 206 10.58 3.76 2.39
C LEU A 206 11.73 4.33 1.56
N PRO A 207 12.41 5.43 1.98
CA PRO A 207 13.48 6.00 1.16
C PRO A 207 14.59 4.99 0.84
N SER A 208 15.00 4.19 1.83
CA SER A 208 16.05 3.18 1.61
C SER A 208 15.58 2.01 0.74
N MET A 209 14.32 1.60 0.84
CA MET A 209 13.75 0.54 0.02
C MET A 209 13.58 0.97 -1.44
N VAL A 210 13.09 2.19 -1.67
CA VAL A 210 12.97 2.76 -3.01
C VAL A 210 14.34 2.96 -3.66
N HIS A 211 15.31 3.48 -2.92
CA HIS A 211 16.68 3.61 -3.42
C HIS A 211 17.30 2.26 -3.83
N HIS A 212 17.04 1.21 -3.03
CA HIS A 212 17.52 -0.14 -3.36
C HIS A 212 16.86 -0.67 -4.64
N LEU A 213 15.53 -0.55 -4.76
CA LEU A 213 14.80 -0.94 -5.98
C LEU A 213 15.32 -0.18 -7.20
N GLN A 214 15.54 1.13 -7.08
CA GLN A 214 16.09 1.96 -8.16
C GLN A 214 17.47 1.49 -8.58
N ALA A 215 18.35 1.17 -7.62
CA ALA A 215 19.70 0.71 -7.91
C ALA A 215 19.71 -0.63 -8.67
N GLU A 216 18.86 -1.58 -8.28
CA GLU A 216 18.73 -2.86 -8.98
C GLU A 216 18.14 -2.69 -10.38
N PHE A 217 17.10 -1.87 -10.53
CA PHE A 217 16.52 -1.55 -11.84
C PHE A 217 17.56 -0.93 -12.78
N ILE A 218 18.33 0.07 -12.32
CA ILE A 218 19.37 0.71 -13.13
C ILE A 218 20.46 -0.30 -13.50
N ALA A 219 20.85 -1.18 -12.58
CA ALA A 219 21.83 -2.22 -12.86
C ALA A 219 21.33 -3.18 -13.96
N HIS A 220 20.06 -3.58 -13.89
CA HIS A 220 19.41 -4.38 -14.92
C HIS A 220 19.38 -3.67 -16.27
N GLU A 221 18.94 -2.42 -16.32
CA GLU A 221 18.86 -1.60 -17.55
C GLU A 221 20.24 -1.38 -18.21
N LYS A 222 21.30 -1.23 -17.41
CA LYS A 222 22.68 -1.19 -17.91
C LYS A 222 23.10 -2.54 -18.50
N GLN A 223 22.74 -3.63 -17.83
CA GLN A 223 23.11 -5.00 -18.29
C GLN A 223 22.47 -5.33 -19.64
N ILE A 224 21.23 -4.92 -19.87
CA ILE A 224 20.52 -5.18 -21.15
C ILE A 224 20.76 -4.10 -22.21
N GLY A 225 21.56 -3.06 -21.89
CA GLY A 225 21.98 -2.03 -22.84
C GLY A 225 20.99 -0.91 -23.06
N ASN A 226 19.96 -0.78 -22.24
CA ASN A 226 18.99 0.32 -22.31
C ASN A 226 19.54 1.61 -21.69
N LEU A 227 20.46 1.50 -20.73
CA LEU A 227 21.16 2.63 -20.13
C LEU A 227 22.67 2.54 -20.38
N PRO A 228 23.37 3.67 -20.56
CA PRO A 228 24.82 3.65 -20.69
C PRO A 228 25.49 3.20 -19.36
N PRO A 229 26.68 2.56 -19.43
CA PRO A 229 27.35 2.03 -18.25
C PRO A 229 27.66 3.07 -17.16
N ASP A 230 27.86 4.31 -17.57
CA ASP A 230 28.18 5.46 -16.72
C ASP A 230 26.95 6.29 -16.30
N TYR A 231 25.73 5.79 -16.61
CA TYR A 231 24.50 6.49 -16.18
C TYR A 231 24.42 6.57 -14.65
N GLU A 232 24.20 7.77 -14.15
CA GLU A 232 23.88 8.02 -12.74
C GLU A 232 22.51 8.73 -12.66
N PRO A 233 21.56 8.23 -11.86
CA PRO A 233 20.28 8.89 -11.70
C PRO A 233 20.42 10.20 -10.94
N GLU A 234 19.61 11.20 -11.30
CA GLU A 234 19.37 12.31 -10.41
C GLU A 234 18.70 11.80 -9.12
N SER A 235 19.02 12.40 -7.98
CA SER A 235 18.42 12.03 -6.69
C SER A 235 16.90 12.21 -6.72
N LEU A 236 16.17 11.15 -6.40
CA LEU A 236 14.71 11.15 -6.24
C LEU A 236 14.24 12.04 -5.09
#